data_0e1d2b38561062d7b1452dedaa8ae7d3
#
_entry.id   0e1d2b38561062d7b1452dedaa8ae7d3
#
_cell.length_a   1.000
_cell.length_b   1.000
_cell.length_c   1.000
_cell.angle_alpha   90.00
_cell.angle_beta   90.00
_cell.angle_gamma   90.00
#
_symmetry.space_group_name_H-M   'P 1'
#
loop_
_entity.id
_entity.type
_entity.pdbx_description
1 polymer ?
#
loop_
_entity_poly.entity_id
_entity_poly.type
_entity_poly.pdbx_seq_one_letter_code
_entity_poly.pdbx_strand_id
1 'polypeptide(L)'
;GIGIRRMGDGSLHLGMVDNTFVKRQIDAYMYDASIKTAVVINDPDDFLREFGDDPMHALTAGYERMGTENQNIMVFLYTDERLGNVYQVAQFDPQGKNVNDIQIGCPNVAELRNLLTYLRVRHGLRMSLRDLTPNALALRQAMSLSEQEVRIKDLYTRLRAFGDRQPLTPAACYELVGVKQPTPAKEQLASLIGMQSLKDALAQFDTGDADQAGALAYLTASRLQPDLPHPKPKEEMIHFLLTGNPGTGKNTTAHLIGQLFYEMGYLETGHVVETDRSQLVSNHVGESALWTRQKVQEAMGGVLFIDEAYTLKRGGSGGDDFGQEAIDTLLKAMEDHRDDLVVIVAGYTDLMDKFIHSNPGLESRFNRFLLFEDYSLDELMAIFKMRCGKGYTLSPEAEPLVRDYIAEESADGDGFGNARGVRNIFEHILVAQNNRLAKMESVTREDLMTLLPEDVMHARGQIDE
;
A
#
# COMPACT_ATOMS: atom_id res chain seq x y z
N GLY A 1 -36.00 -6.38 6.79
CA GLY A 1 -35.14 -5.70 7.75
C GLY A 1 -35.70 -5.83 9.17
N ILE A 2 -34.85 -5.64 10.17
CA ILE A 2 -35.24 -5.56 11.58
C ILE A 2 -35.40 -4.09 11.93
N GLY A 3 -36.64 -3.66 12.29
CA GLY A 3 -36.90 -2.30 12.69
C GLY A 3 -37.18 -2.17 14.20
N ILE A 4 -36.80 -1.03 14.77
CA ILE A 4 -37.07 -0.68 16.17
C ILE A 4 -38.28 0.22 16.18
N ARG A 5 -39.35 -0.18 16.85
CA ARG A 5 -40.56 0.62 17.02
C ARG A 5 -40.69 1.05 18.49
N ARG A 6 -40.86 2.35 18.73
CA ARG A 6 -41.16 2.87 20.05
C ARG A 6 -42.67 2.75 20.26
N MET A 7 -43.09 2.05 21.29
CA MET A 7 -44.50 1.92 21.64
C MET A 7 -44.95 3.12 22.48
N GLY A 8 -46.25 3.34 22.55
CA GLY A 8 -46.84 4.45 23.32
C GLY A 8 -46.54 4.46 24.81
N ASP A 9 -46.08 3.35 25.35
CA ASP A 9 -45.61 3.19 26.74
C ASP A 9 -44.09 3.45 26.91
N GLY A 10 -43.39 3.85 25.83
CA GLY A 10 -41.97 4.13 25.82
C GLY A 10 -41.09 2.90 25.61
N SER A 11 -41.63 1.69 25.56
CA SER A 11 -40.86 0.46 25.27
C SER A 11 -40.42 0.40 23.80
N LEU A 12 -39.28 -0.29 23.55
CA LEU A 12 -38.73 -0.51 22.21
C LEU A 12 -38.98 -1.95 21.78
N HIS A 13 -39.77 -2.11 20.70
CA HIS A 13 -40.02 -3.41 20.11
C HIS A 13 -39.15 -3.62 18.85
N LEU A 14 -38.45 -4.74 18.77
CA LEU A 14 -37.77 -5.24 17.56
C LEU A 14 -38.72 -6.15 16.80
N GLY A 15 -39.02 -5.81 15.55
CA GLY A 15 -39.88 -6.61 14.69
C GLY A 15 -39.38 -6.63 13.25
N MET A 16 -39.76 -7.67 12.48
CA MET A 16 -39.62 -7.65 11.03
C MET A 16 -40.56 -6.59 10.47
N VAL A 17 -39.99 -5.66 9.72
CA VAL A 17 -40.72 -4.54 9.12
C VAL A 17 -40.77 -4.77 7.61
N ASP A 18 -41.99 -4.64 7.05
CA ASP A 18 -42.21 -4.65 5.61
C ASP A 18 -41.46 -3.49 4.94
N ASN A 19 -40.85 -3.74 3.79
CA ASN A 19 -40.08 -2.75 3.04
C ASN A 19 -40.88 -1.49 2.69
N THR A 20 -42.16 -1.64 2.42
CA THR A 20 -43.09 -0.52 2.17
C THR A 20 -43.22 0.39 3.39
N PHE A 21 -43.20 -0.18 4.60
CA PHE A 21 -43.23 0.60 5.83
C PHE A 21 -41.91 1.36 6.05
N VAL A 22 -40.77 0.73 5.79
CA VAL A 22 -39.46 1.36 5.88
C VAL A 22 -39.37 2.53 4.92
N LYS A 23 -39.83 2.37 3.67
CA LYS A 23 -39.85 3.44 2.66
C LYS A 23 -40.66 4.63 3.15
N ARG A 24 -41.90 4.41 3.64
CA ARG A 24 -42.76 5.48 4.18
C ARG A 24 -42.17 6.19 5.39
N GLN A 25 -41.45 5.46 6.24
CA GLN A 25 -40.74 6.06 7.39
C GLN A 25 -39.56 6.91 6.95
N ILE A 26 -38.76 6.45 5.99
CA ILE A 26 -37.64 7.20 5.43
C ILE A 26 -38.17 8.48 4.77
N ASP A 27 -39.19 8.37 3.93
CA ASP A 27 -39.84 9.53 3.31
C ASP A 27 -40.36 10.54 4.36
N ALA A 28 -41.02 10.07 5.41
CA ALA A 28 -41.50 10.93 6.49
C ALA A 28 -40.34 11.65 7.21
N TYR A 29 -39.23 10.96 7.51
CA TYR A 29 -38.09 11.58 8.17
C TYR A 29 -37.26 12.48 7.24
N MET A 30 -37.21 12.19 5.96
CA MET A 30 -36.51 13.02 4.98
C MET A 30 -37.23 14.36 4.75
N TYR A 31 -38.56 14.37 4.82
CA TYR A 31 -39.38 15.57 4.55
C TYR A 31 -39.78 16.36 5.81
N ASP A 32 -39.56 15.83 7.00
CA ASP A 32 -39.87 16.53 8.25
C ASP A 32 -38.77 17.55 8.60
N ALA A 33 -39.05 18.82 8.31
CA ALA A 33 -38.15 19.93 8.65
C ALA A 33 -38.15 20.27 10.17
N SER A 34 -39.08 19.70 10.94
CA SER A 34 -39.21 19.99 12.38
C SER A 34 -38.20 19.22 13.25
N ILE A 35 -37.61 18.14 12.72
CA ILE A 35 -36.69 17.27 13.43
C ILE A 35 -35.40 17.11 12.61
N LYS A 36 -34.23 17.37 13.23
CA LYS A 36 -32.92 17.06 12.63
C LYS A 36 -32.70 15.56 12.68
N THR A 37 -32.68 14.91 11.54
CA THR A 37 -32.58 13.46 11.42
C THR A 37 -31.40 13.07 10.55
N ALA A 38 -30.67 12.02 10.95
CA ALA A 38 -29.70 11.34 10.12
C ALA A 38 -30.22 9.94 9.80
N VAL A 39 -30.40 9.64 8.51
CA VAL A 39 -30.78 8.31 8.03
C VAL A 39 -29.53 7.59 7.53
N VAL A 40 -29.19 6.45 8.15
CA VAL A 40 -28.02 5.64 7.78
C VAL A 40 -28.49 4.41 7.02
N ILE A 41 -27.98 4.24 5.82
CA ILE A 41 -28.32 3.16 4.89
C ILE A 41 -27.09 2.26 4.74
N ASN A 42 -27.17 1.04 5.26
CA ASN A 42 -26.05 0.08 5.30
C ASN A 42 -25.84 -0.69 3.98
N ASP A 43 -26.84 -0.75 3.13
CA ASP A 43 -26.77 -1.40 1.82
C ASP A 43 -27.51 -0.53 0.79
N PRO A 44 -26.76 0.35 0.09
CA PRO A 44 -27.34 1.23 -0.90
C PRO A 44 -28.01 0.50 -2.06
N ASP A 45 -27.49 -0.66 -2.47
CA ASP A 45 -28.02 -1.42 -3.61
C ASP A 45 -29.40 -2.02 -3.31
N ASP A 46 -29.57 -2.57 -2.11
CA ASP A 46 -30.88 -3.06 -1.66
C ASP A 46 -31.85 -1.91 -1.47
N PHE A 47 -31.38 -0.79 -0.91
CA PHE A 47 -32.19 0.42 -0.75
C PHE A 47 -32.68 0.95 -2.10
N LEU A 48 -31.79 1.09 -3.08
CA LEU A 48 -32.13 1.58 -4.42
C LEU A 48 -33.13 0.67 -5.16
N ARG A 49 -32.99 -0.66 -5.03
CA ARG A 49 -33.94 -1.62 -5.63
C ARG A 49 -35.37 -1.47 -5.10
N GLU A 50 -35.51 -1.05 -3.84
CA GLU A 50 -36.82 -0.87 -3.22
C GLU A 50 -37.58 0.41 -3.71
N PHE A 51 -36.89 1.34 -4.35
CA PHE A 51 -37.48 2.55 -4.89
C PHE A 51 -38.19 2.37 -6.25
N GLY A 52 -38.18 1.15 -6.84
CA GLY A 52 -38.89 0.81 -8.07
C GLY A 52 -38.08 1.09 -9.34
N ASP A 53 -38.79 1.29 -10.46
CA ASP A 53 -38.19 1.36 -11.80
C ASP A 53 -37.33 2.61 -12.05
N ASP A 54 -37.44 3.65 -11.23
CA ASP A 54 -36.60 4.85 -11.28
C ASP A 54 -36.20 5.32 -9.89
N PRO A 55 -35.30 4.58 -9.23
CA PRO A 55 -34.82 4.94 -7.89
C PRO A 55 -34.09 6.29 -7.86
N MET A 56 -33.54 6.69 -9.00
CA MET A 56 -32.74 7.89 -9.13
C MET A 56 -33.60 9.14 -9.12
N HIS A 57 -34.75 9.12 -9.81
CA HIS A 57 -35.68 10.25 -9.79
C HIS A 57 -36.28 10.49 -8.39
N ALA A 58 -36.58 9.41 -7.67
CA ALA A 58 -37.11 9.51 -6.30
C ALA A 58 -36.07 10.10 -5.33
N LEU A 59 -34.78 9.69 -5.47
CA LEU A 59 -33.66 10.25 -4.67
C LEU A 59 -33.41 11.72 -5.01
N THR A 60 -33.45 12.10 -6.29
CA THR A 60 -33.21 13.47 -6.74
C THR A 60 -34.26 14.43 -6.16
N ALA A 61 -35.53 14.06 -6.22
CA ALA A 61 -36.60 14.87 -5.65
C ALA A 61 -36.51 15.00 -4.12
N GLY A 62 -36.06 13.93 -3.44
CA GLY A 62 -35.80 13.96 -2.00
C GLY A 62 -34.57 14.82 -1.66
N TYR A 63 -33.53 14.71 -2.45
CA TYR A 63 -32.28 15.43 -2.29
C TYR A 63 -32.43 16.96 -2.47
N GLU A 64 -33.12 17.41 -3.50
CA GLU A 64 -33.39 18.83 -3.74
C GLU A 64 -34.12 19.48 -2.55
N ARG A 65 -35.03 18.74 -1.93
CA ARG A 65 -35.77 19.23 -0.74
C ARG A 65 -34.95 19.23 0.53
N MET A 66 -34.10 18.19 0.72
CA MET A 66 -33.20 18.12 1.89
C MET A 66 -32.18 19.26 1.89
N GLY A 67 -31.61 19.60 0.74
CA GLY A 67 -30.60 20.65 0.63
C GLY A 67 -31.12 22.08 0.80
N THR A 68 -32.43 22.32 0.53
CA THR A 68 -33.03 23.68 0.53
C THR A 68 -33.97 23.96 1.70
N GLU A 69 -34.63 22.94 2.22
CA GLU A 69 -35.75 23.13 3.16
C GLU A 69 -35.47 22.60 4.58
N ASN A 70 -34.54 21.65 4.76
CA ASN A 70 -34.23 21.08 6.07
C ASN A 70 -32.74 20.78 6.29
N GLN A 71 -32.40 20.40 7.53
CA GLN A 71 -31.02 20.05 7.93
C GLN A 71 -30.83 18.52 8.13
N ASN A 72 -31.64 17.71 7.46
CA ASN A 72 -31.56 16.27 7.55
C ASN A 72 -30.40 15.76 6.71
N ILE A 73 -29.81 14.65 7.13
CA ILE A 73 -28.62 14.04 6.51
C ILE A 73 -28.95 12.60 6.14
N MET A 74 -28.57 12.20 4.94
CA MET A 74 -28.57 10.80 4.52
C MET A 74 -27.12 10.31 4.42
N VAL A 75 -26.82 9.19 5.06
CA VAL A 75 -25.52 8.55 5.07
C VAL A 75 -25.63 7.19 4.41
N PHE A 76 -24.94 7.02 3.30
CA PHE A 76 -24.82 5.72 2.63
C PHE A 76 -23.51 5.07 3.07
N LEU A 77 -23.58 3.83 3.60
CA LEU A 77 -22.40 3.00 3.90
C LEU A 77 -22.24 1.99 2.78
N TYR A 78 -21.10 2.01 2.11
CA TYR A 78 -20.80 1.11 1.00
C TYR A 78 -19.34 0.61 1.06
N THR A 79 -19.03 -0.45 0.32
CA THR A 79 -17.66 -0.95 0.13
C THR A 79 -17.16 -0.60 -1.26
N ASP A 80 -15.85 -0.54 -1.46
CA ASP A 80 -15.23 -0.18 -2.75
C ASP A 80 -15.71 -1.04 -3.92
N GLU A 81 -16.05 -2.31 -3.67
CA GLU A 81 -16.61 -3.21 -4.69
C GLU A 81 -18.00 -2.78 -5.21
N ARG A 82 -18.71 -1.91 -4.48
CA ARG A 82 -20.07 -1.46 -4.78
C ARG A 82 -20.15 0.02 -5.18
N LEU A 83 -19.01 0.62 -5.47
CA LEU A 83 -18.89 2.05 -5.80
C LEU A 83 -19.72 2.47 -7.03
N GLY A 84 -19.89 1.59 -8.03
CA GLY A 84 -20.52 1.92 -9.30
C GLY A 84 -21.94 2.49 -9.18
N ASN A 85 -22.74 2.02 -8.22
CA ASN A 85 -24.11 2.49 -8.01
C ASN A 85 -24.18 3.76 -7.17
N VAL A 86 -23.22 3.96 -6.25
CA VAL A 86 -23.14 5.17 -5.41
C VAL A 86 -22.63 6.36 -6.22
N TYR A 87 -21.75 6.15 -7.20
CA TYR A 87 -21.35 7.19 -8.15
C TYR A 87 -22.52 7.78 -8.92
N GLN A 88 -23.52 6.99 -9.24
CA GLN A 88 -24.74 7.52 -9.86
C GLN A 88 -25.44 8.51 -8.91
N VAL A 89 -25.44 8.27 -7.60
CA VAL A 89 -25.98 9.19 -6.60
C VAL A 89 -25.15 10.48 -6.52
N ALA A 90 -23.81 10.37 -6.57
CA ALA A 90 -22.90 11.53 -6.54
C ALA A 90 -23.02 12.42 -7.79
N GLN A 91 -23.44 11.88 -8.94
CA GLN A 91 -23.69 12.66 -10.16
C GLN A 91 -24.85 13.67 -10.05
N PHE A 92 -25.70 13.56 -9.00
CA PHE A 92 -26.80 14.52 -8.76
C PHE A 92 -26.36 15.82 -8.10
N ASP A 93 -25.12 15.91 -7.63
CA ASP A 93 -24.55 17.18 -7.17
C ASP A 93 -23.42 17.65 -8.10
N PRO A 94 -23.73 18.16 -9.30
CA PRO A 94 -22.72 18.60 -10.27
C PRO A 94 -21.82 19.73 -9.72
N GLN A 95 -22.22 20.35 -8.60
CA GLN A 95 -21.48 21.43 -7.96
C GLN A 95 -20.67 20.96 -6.74
N GLY A 96 -20.79 19.69 -6.30
CA GLY A 96 -20.07 19.10 -5.18
C GLY A 96 -20.29 19.80 -3.84
N LYS A 97 -21.43 20.50 -3.66
CA LYS A 97 -21.67 21.32 -2.48
C LYS A 97 -22.34 20.59 -1.34
N ASN A 98 -23.05 19.51 -1.63
CA ASN A 98 -23.94 18.86 -0.67
C ASN A 98 -23.67 17.35 -0.50
N VAL A 99 -22.84 16.76 -1.36
CA VAL A 99 -22.40 15.37 -1.22
C VAL A 99 -20.95 15.37 -0.75
N ASN A 100 -20.72 14.77 0.42
CA ASN A 100 -19.39 14.54 0.96
C ASN A 100 -19.11 13.04 0.93
N ASP A 101 -18.10 12.62 0.18
CA ASP A 101 -17.59 11.27 0.24
C ASP A 101 -16.59 11.17 1.40
N ILE A 102 -16.92 10.32 2.38
CA ILE A 102 -16.08 10.08 3.56
C ILE A 102 -15.60 8.64 3.48
N GLN A 103 -14.38 8.47 3.04
CA GLN A 103 -13.74 7.16 3.00
C GLN A 103 -13.28 6.74 4.40
N ILE A 104 -13.87 5.66 4.92
CA ILE A 104 -13.44 5.06 6.20
C ILE A 104 -12.41 3.99 5.87
N GLY A 105 -11.15 4.37 5.93
CA GLY A 105 -10.02 3.45 5.71
C GLY A 105 -9.65 2.64 6.96
N CYS A 106 -8.50 2.01 6.90
CA CYS A 106 -7.89 1.36 8.07
C CYS A 106 -7.73 2.38 9.21
N PRO A 107 -7.93 1.97 10.48
CA PRO A 107 -7.81 2.87 11.62
C PRO A 107 -6.41 3.48 11.69
N ASN A 108 -6.34 4.78 11.92
CA ASN A 108 -5.08 5.47 12.12
C ASN A 108 -4.50 5.19 13.52
N VAL A 109 -3.26 5.63 13.76
CA VAL A 109 -2.56 5.38 15.03
C VAL A 109 -3.30 5.98 16.23
N ALA A 110 -3.94 7.15 16.08
CA ALA A 110 -4.69 7.79 17.16
C ALA A 110 -5.94 6.97 17.55
N GLU A 111 -6.67 6.43 16.58
CA GLU A 111 -7.82 5.56 16.80
C GLU A 111 -7.41 4.24 17.46
N LEU A 112 -6.30 3.63 17.04
CA LEU A 112 -5.74 2.44 17.67
C LEU A 112 -5.27 2.73 19.11
N ARG A 113 -4.66 3.87 19.39
CA ARG A 113 -4.33 4.31 20.76
C ARG A 113 -5.58 4.44 21.63
N ASN A 114 -6.65 5.02 21.09
CA ASN A 114 -7.93 5.14 21.79
C ASN A 114 -8.53 3.76 22.08
N LEU A 115 -8.50 2.84 21.13
CA LEU A 115 -8.92 1.45 21.30
C LEU A 115 -8.10 0.75 22.39
N LEU A 116 -6.78 0.84 22.34
CA LEU A 116 -5.89 0.24 23.34
C LEU A 116 -6.10 0.84 24.75
N THR A 117 -6.29 2.16 24.83
CA THR A 117 -6.61 2.85 26.07
C THR A 117 -7.94 2.36 26.65
N TYR A 118 -8.97 2.25 25.81
CA TYR A 118 -10.27 1.72 26.20
C TYR A 118 -10.16 0.28 26.73
N LEU A 119 -9.47 -0.60 26.00
CA LEU A 119 -9.26 -1.99 26.40
C LEU A 119 -8.47 -2.10 27.71
N ARG A 120 -7.46 -1.26 27.91
CA ARG A 120 -6.68 -1.22 29.13
C ARG A 120 -7.53 -0.81 30.34
N VAL A 121 -8.35 0.23 30.19
CA VAL A 121 -9.15 0.80 31.30
C VAL A 121 -10.39 -0.06 31.60
N ARG A 122 -11.07 -0.55 30.57
CA ARG A 122 -12.37 -1.24 30.71
C ARG A 122 -12.27 -2.76 30.77
N HIS A 123 -11.25 -3.33 30.15
CA HIS A 123 -11.10 -4.78 30.00
C HIS A 123 -9.78 -5.32 30.57
N GLY A 124 -9.00 -4.47 31.25
CA GLY A 124 -7.80 -4.92 31.93
C GLY A 124 -6.66 -5.37 31.02
N LEU A 125 -6.64 -4.93 29.75
CA LEU A 125 -5.53 -5.23 28.84
C LEU A 125 -4.21 -4.82 29.47
N ARG A 126 -3.33 -5.80 29.71
CA ARG A 126 -2.04 -5.55 30.36
C ARG A 126 -1.05 -4.97 29.36
N MET A 127 -0.62 -3.73 29.58
CA MET A 127 0.46 -3.07 28.85
C MET A 127 0.97 -1.87 29.64
N SER A 128 2.21 -1.47 29.42
CA SER A 128 2.76 -0.20 29.94
C SER A 128 2.15 0.99 29.19
N LEU A 129 2.01 2.13 29.87
CA LEU A 129 1.63 3.38 29.19
C LEU A 129 2.68 3.83 28.19
N ARG A 130 3.96 3.49 28.42
CA ARG A 130 5.06 3.79 27.49
C ARG A 130 4.94 2.99 26.18
N ASP A 131 4.28 1.83 26.23
CA ASP A 131 4.09 0.95 25.07
C ASP A 131 2.81 1.26 24.30
N LEU A 132 2.01 2.22 24.72
CA LEU A 132 0.73 2.55 24.11
C LEU A 132 0.90 2.95 22.64
N THR A 133 1.76 3.92 22.37
CA THR A 133 2.03 4.37 21.00
C THR A 133 2.84 3.35 20.19
N PRO A 134 3.91 2.73 20.71
CA PRO A 134 4.60 1.65 20.02
C PRO A 134 3.68 0.47 19.64
N ASN A 135 2.75 0.07 20.49
CA ASN A 135 1.78 -0.98 20.17
C ASN A 135 0.77 -0.53 19.10
N ALA A 136 0.30 0.72 19.16
CA ALA A 136 -0.60 1.26 18.14
C ALA A 136 0.07 1.34 16.76
N LEU A 137 1.33 1.78 16.70
CA LEU A 137 2.14 1.78 15.48
C LEU A 137 2.35 0.35 14.95
N ALA A 138 2.72 -0.59 15.81
CA ALA A 138 2.91 -1.99 15.42
C ALA A 138 1.62 -2.63 14.90
N LEU A 139 0.46 -2.35 15.54
CA LEU A 139 -0.84 -2.80 15.02
C LEU A 139 -1.14 -2.19 13.65
N ARG A 140 -0.92 -0.89 13.48
CA ARG A 140 -1.17 -0.20 12.21
C ARG A 140 -0.31 -0.77 11.09
N GLN A 141 0.99 -0.99 11.34
CA GLN A 141 1.88 -1.64 10.38
C GLN A 141 1.47 -3.09 10.11
N ALA A 142 1.18 -3.87 11.14
CA ALA A 142 0.75 -5.26 10.98
C ALA A 142 -0.52 -5.37 10.12
N MET A 143 -1.47 -4.45 10.30
CA MET A 143 -2.70 -4.40 9.51
C MET A 143 -2.41 -4.04 8.03
N SER A 144 -1.46 -3.15 7.76
CA SER A 144 -1.07 -2.81 6.39
C SER A 144 -0.28 -3.91 5.66
N LEU A 145 0.39 -4.78 6.41
CA LEU A 145 1.12 -5.94 5.87
C LEU A 145 0.23 -7.19 5.69
N SER A 146 -1.01 -7.14 6.18
CA SER A 146 -1.94 -8.27 6.08
C SER A 146 -2.57 -8.28 4.68
N GLU A 147 -2.52 -9.44 4.02
CA GLU A 147 -3.23 -9.66 2.75
C GLU A 147 -4.77 -9.68 2.93
N GLN A 148 -5.23 -9.85 4.16
CA GLN A 148 -6.65 -9.87 4.49
C GLN A 148 -7.02 -8.59 5.24
N GLU A 149 -8.17 -8.01 4.88
CA GLU A 149 -8.72 -6.89 5.61
C GLU A 149 -8.98 -7.27 7.07
N VAL A 150 -8.28 -6.59 7.99
CA VAL A 150 -8.45 -6.81 9.43
C VAL A 150 -9.50 -5.84 9.97
N ARG A 151 -10.70 -6.35 10.21
CA ARG A 151 -11.80 -5.54 10.76
C ARG A 151 -11.53 -5.17 12.21
N ILE A 152 -11.83 -3.93 12.59
CA ILE A 152 -11.68 -3.43 13.98
C ILE A 152 -12.40 -4.33 14.99
N LYS A 153 -13.56 -4.88 14.66
CA LYS A 153 -14.32 -5.79 15.52
C LYS A 153 -13.52 -7.08 15.83
N ASP A 154 -12.85 -7.62 14.83
CA ASP A 154 -12.06 -8.84 14.97
C ASP A 154 -10.78 -8.54 15.77
N LEU A 155 -10.13 -7.42 15.48
CA LEU A 155 -8.99 -6.92 16.23
C LEU A 155 -9.35 -6.69 17.70
N TYR A 156 -10.47 -6.04 18.00
CA TYR A 156 -10.98 -5.86 19.36
C TYR A 156 -11.15 -7.20 20.08
N THR A 157 -11.76 -8.17 19.41
CA THR A 157 -12.01 -9.50 19.98
C THR A 157 -10.70 -10.23 20.29
N ARG A 158 -9.73 -10.18 19.35
CA ARG A 158 -8.41 -10.78 19.53
C ARG A 158 -7.61 -10.11 20.65
N LEU A 159 -7.59 -8.78 20.71
CA LEU A 159 -6.92 -8.00 21.75
C LEU A 159 -7.50 -8.27 23.13
N ARG A 160 -8.83 -8.38 23.25
CA ARG A 160 -9.50 -8.73 24.49
C ARG A 160 -9.11 -10.12 24.97
N ALA A 161 -9.16 -11.11 24.09
CA ALA A 161 -8.77 -12.49 24.43
C ALA A 161 -7.27 -12.62 24.75
N PHE A 162 -6.42 -11.78 24.17
CA PHE A 162 -4.99 -11.75 24.43
C PHE A 162 -4.66 -11.16 25.81
N GLY A 163 -5.33 -10.07 26.21
CA GLY A 163 -5.05 -9.33 27.45
C GLY A 163 -5.16 -10.17 28.71
N ASP A 164 -5.95 -11.24 28.67
CA ASP A 164 -6.10 -12.18 29.81
C ASP A 164 -4.86 -13.06 29.99
N ARG A 165 -3.99 -13.20 29.00
CA ARG A 165 -2.88 -14.16 28.98
C ARG A 165 -1.53 -13.53 29.32
N GLN A 166 -1.17 -12.47 28.61
CA GLN A 166 0.16 -11.83 28.70
C GLN A 166 0.11 -10.33 28.40
N PRO A 167 1.14 -9.55 28.80
CA PRO A 167 1.23 -8.15 28.42
C PRO A 167 1.34 -7.97 26.89
N LEU A 168 0.64 -6.96 26.36
CA LEU A 168 0.75 -6.59 24.96
C LEU A 168 2.09 -5.89 24.71
N THR A 169 2.81 -6.39 23.71
CA THR A 169 4.08 -5.83 23.23
C THR A 169 3.98 -5.56 21.72
N PRO A 170 4.85 -4.70 21.15
CA PRO A 170 4.86 -4.48 19.68
C PRO A 170 5.00 -5.78 18.88
N ALA A 171 5.85 -6.71 19.30
CA ALA A 171 6.00 -8.01 18.64
C ALA A 171 4.71 -8.84 18.66
N ALA A 172 4.00 -8.86 19.80
CA ALA A 172 2.72 -9.55 19.92
C ALA A 172 1.61 -8.96 19.04
N CYS A 173 1.71 -7.68 18.66
CA CYS A 173 0.77 -7.04 17.74
C CYS A 173 0.80 -7.68 16.34
N TYR A 174 1.97 -8.05 15.84
CA TYR A 174 2.10 -8.75 14.55
C TYR A 174 1.52 -10.17 14.61
N GLU A 175 1.76 -10.89 15.70
CA GLU A 175 1.19 -12.23 15.93
C GLU A 175 -0.34 -12.17 15.98
N LEU A 176 -0.91 -11.16 16.65
CA LEU A 176 -2.36 -10.96 16.77
C LEU A 176 -3.03 -10.73 15.40
N VAL A 177 -2.38 -10.03 14.50
CA VAL A 177 -2.85 -9.81 13.14
C VAL A 177 -2.62 -11.04 12.28
N GLY A 178 -1.62 -11.87 12.59
CA GLY A 178 -1.26 -13.08 11.86
C GLY A 178 -0.20 -12.84 10.79
N VAL A 179 0.59 -11.78 10.94
CA VAL A 179 1.71 -11.44 10.05
C VAL A 179 3.05 -11.58 10.77
N LYS A 180 4.10 -11.82 10.00
CA LYS A 180 5.45 -11.80 10.55
C LYS A 180 5.93 -10.37 10.78
N GLN A 181 6.58 -10.13 11.91
CA GLN A 181 7.28 -8.86 12.11
C GLN A 181 8.37 -8.73 11.04
N PRO A 182 8.46 -7.60 10.31
CA PRO A 182 9.52 -7.37 9.34
C PRO A 182 10.91 -7.42 9.99
N THR A 183 11.89 -7.91 9.25
CA THR A 183 13.30 -7.79 9.64
C THR A 183 13.68 -6.30 9.68
N PRO A 184 14.45 -5.84 10.67
CA PRO A 184 14.87 -4.43 10.73
C PRO A 184 15.51 -3.95 9.43
N ALA A 185 15.20 -2.73 8.99
CA ALA A 185 15.66 -2.17 7.72
C ALA A 185 17.19 -2.15 7.63
N LYS A 186 17.90 -1.87 8.74
CA LYS A 186 19.38 -1.91 8.80
C LYS A 186 19.95 -3.29 8.53
N GLU A 187 19.31 -4.35 9.03
CA GLU A 187 19.74 -5.73 8.77
C GLU A 187 19.46 -6.11 7.32
N GLN A 188 18.30 -5.70 6.79
CA GLN A 188 17.98 -5.91 5.38
C GLN A 188 18.99 -5.20 4.48
N LEU A 189 19.31 -3.92 4.76
CA LEU A 189 20.28 -3.13 4.01
C LEU A 189 21.67 -3.77 4.02
N ALA A 190 22.12 -4.28 5.18
CA ALA A 190 23.39 -4.98 5.30
C ALA A 190 23.45 -6.27 4.47
N SER A 191 22.31 -6.94 4.28
CA SER A 191 22.21 -8.18 3.50
C SER A 191 22.11 -7.98 1.99
N LEU A 192 21.88 -6.73 1.52
CA LEU A 192 21.80 -6.44 0.10
C LEU A 192 23.14 -6.60 -0.59
N ILE A 193 23.11 -7.27 -1.74
CA ILE A 193 24.26 -7.41 -2.62
C ILE A 193 24.38 -6.15 -3.47
N GLY A 194 25.58 -5.56 -3.56
CA GLY A 194 25.80 -4.31 -4.28
C GLY A 194 25.07 -3.11 -3.69
N MET A 195 24.46 -2.28 -4.53
CA MET A 195 23.65 -1.10 -4.17
C MET A 195 24.39 -0.10 -3.27
N GLN A 196 25.68 0.18 -3.55
CA GLN A 196 26.49 1.04 -2.70
C GLN A 196 25.91 2.46 -2.61
N SER A 197 25.45 3.03 -3.73
CA SER A 197 24.80 4.34 -3.78
C SER A 197 23.58 4.44 -2.84
N LEU A 198 22.79 3.36 -2.72
CA LEU A 198 21.69 3.29 -1.77
C LEU A 198 22.21 3.25 -0.33
N LYS A 199 23.20 2.41 -0.06
CA LYS A 199 23.80 2.26 1.29
C LYS A 199 24.39 3.59 1.77
N ASP A 200 25.07 4.31 0.89
CA ASP A 200 25.67 5.62 1.18
C ASP A 200 24.60 6.71 1.38
N ALA A 201 23.55 6.72 0.54
CA ALA A 201 22.44 7.65 0.69
C ALA A 201 21.67 7.42 2.01
N LEU A 202 21.39 6.16 2.36
CA LEU A 202 20.68 5.84 3.60
C LEU A 202 21.57 6.03 4.85
N ALA A 203 22.89 5.87 4.75
CA ALA A 203 23.80 6.18 5.83
C ALA A 203 23.80 7.68 6.19
N GLN A 204 23.54 8.57 5.23
CA GLN A 204 23.39 10.02 5.49
C GLN A 204 22.17 10.32 6.36
N PHE A 205 21.10 9.57 6.26
CA PHE A 205 19.96 9.69 7.17
C PHE A 205 20.28 9.25 8.61
N ASP A 206 21.24 8.36 8.79
CA ASP A 206 21.63 7.84 10.12
C ASP A 206 22.67 8.75 10.83
N THR A 207 23.51 9.47 10.06
CA THR A 207 24.58 10.35 10.59
C THR A 207 24.14 11.80 10.79
N GLY A 208 22.94 12.13 10.35
CA GLY A 208 22.25 13.39 10.62
C GLY A 208 23.00 14.66 10.19
N ASP A 209 22.70 15.18 9.03
CA ASP A 209 22.66 16.64 8.93
C ASP A 209 21.73 17.14 10.04
N ALA A 210 22.20 18.11 10.85
CA ALA A 210 21.46 18.56 12.05
C ALA A 210 20.02 19.00 11.72
N ASP A 211 19.77 19.45 10.48
CA ASP A 211 18.44 19.84 10.00
C ASP A 211 17.52 18.61 9.73
N GLN A 212 18.08 17.49 9.24
CA GLN A 212 17.30 16.26 8.99
C GLN A 212 17.04 15.48 10.28
N ALA A 213 18.02 15.42 11.19
CA ALA A 213 17.82 14.86 12.52
C ALA A 213 16.76 15.66 13.31
N GLY A 214 16.70 16.97 13.11
CA GLY A 214 15.68 17.85 13.68
C GLY A 214 14.29 17.58 13.13
N ALA A 215 14.15 17.40 11.81
CA ALA A 215 12.88 17.06 11.16
C ALA A 215 12.36 15.71 11.63
N LEU A 216 13.23 14.71 11.71
CA LEU A 216 12.91 13.38 12.17
C LEU A 216 12.54 13.37 13.66
N ALA A 217 13.31 14.07 14.51
CA ALA A 217 13.01 14.21 15.93
C ALA A 217 11.66 14.90 16.15
N TYR A 218 11.34 15.90 15.32
CA TYR A 218 10.04 16.59 15.35
C TYR A 218 8.89 15.64 15.00
N LEU A 219 8.97 14.90 13.88
CA LEU A 219 7.93 13.98 13.44
C LEU A 219 7.73 12.85 14.46
N THR A 220 8.83 12.32 15.01
CA THR A 220 8.76 11.32 16.07
C THR A 220 8.11 11.90 17.33
N ALA A 221 8.50 13.09 17.74
CA ALA A 221 7.94 13.76 18.92
C ALA A 221 6.47 14.14 18.73
N SER A 222 6.09 14.68 17.57
CA SER A 222 4.70 15.07 17.27
C SER A 222 3.77 13.83 17.22
N ARG A 223 4.27 12.68 16.77
CA ARG A 223 3.51 11.40 16.78
C ARG A 223 3.41 10.80 18.16
N LEU A 224 4.48 10.86 18.96
CA LEU A 224 4.48 10.33 20.32
C LEU A 224 3.68 11.21 21.28
N GLN A 225 3.63 12.52 21.04
CA GLN A 225 2.98 13.51 21.88
C GLN A 225 2.21 14.54 21.06
N PRO A 226 1.13 14.13 20.35
CA PRO A 226 0.40 14.99 19.41
C PRO A 226 -0.24 16.23 20.05
N ASP A 227 -0.45 16.22 21.35
CA ASP A 227 -1.09 17.31 22.10
C ASP A 227 -0.13 18.43 22.52
N LEU A 228 1.16 18.27 22.28
CA LEU A 228 2.16 19.28 22.61
C LEU A 228 2.55 20.10 21.36
N PRO A 229 2.70 21.43 21.48
CA PRO A 229 3.20 22.24 20.39
C PRO A 229 4.67 21.91 20.13
N HIS A 230 4.95 21.38 18.96
CA HIS A 230 6.31 21.12 18.50
C HIS A 230 6.69 22.13 17.43
N PRO A 231 7.89 22.76 17.48
CA PRO A 231 8.36 23.61 16.41
C PRO A 231 8.55 22.77 15.14
N LYS A 232 7.86 23.18 14.05
CA LYS A 232 8.05 22.50 12.75
C LYS A 232 9.48 22.76 12.25
N PRO A 233 10.23 21.70 11.90
CA PRO A 233 11.50 21.89 11.21
C PRO A 233 11.25 22.48 9.82
N LYS A 234 12.29 22.99 9.17
CA LYS A 234 12.21 23.39 7.76
C LYS A 234 11.69 22.23 6.92
N GLU A 235 10.62 22.53 6.19
CA GLU A 235 9.83 21.57 5.44
C GLU A 235 10.61 21.05 4.23
N GLU A 236 11.34 19.95 4.38
CA GLU A 236 11.88 19.21 3.23
C GLU A 236 10.95 18.05 2.91
N MET A 237 10.30 18.12 1.74
CA MET A 237 9.63 16.98 1.13
C MET A 237 10.69 15.93 0.76
N ILE A 238 10.46 14.66 1.12
CA ILE A 238 11.40 13.58 0.79
C ILE A 238 10.73 12.65 -0.21
N HIS A 239 11.02 12.87 -1.48
CA HIS A 239 10.57 11.99 -2.57
C HIS A 239 11.77 11.55 -3.38
N PHE A 240 11.71 10.30 -3.89
CA PHE A 240 12.84 9.67 -4.54
C PHE A 240 12.59 9.43 -6.03
N LEU A 241 13.63 9.63 -6.79
CA LEU A 241 13.75 9.20 -8.18
C LEU A 241 14.75 8.05 -8.27
N LEU A 242 14.29 6.87 -8.65
CA LEU A 242 15.12 5.68 -8.81
C LEU A 242 15.33 5.40 -10.30
N THR A 243 16.57 5.44 -10.76
CA THR A 243 16.90 5.22 -12.18
C THR A 243 17.83 4.03 -12.35
N GLY A 244 17.72 3.33 -13.46
CA GLY A 244 18.57 2.19 -13.80
C GLY A 244 17.83 1.12 -14.59
N ASN A 245 18.60 0.11 -15.03
CA ASN A 245 18.09 -0.99 -15.85
C ASN A 245 17.14 -1.93 -15.07
N PRO A 246 16.34 -2.78 -15.76
CA PRO A 246 15.46 -3.74 -15.11
C PRO A 246 16.23 -4.71 -14.20
N GLY A 247 15.60 -5.12 -13.09
CA GLY A 247 16.16 -6.11 -12.18
C GLY A 247 17.33 -5.64 -11.32
N THR A 248 17.62 -4.33 -11.27
CA THR A 248 18.66 -3.74 -10.41
C THR A 248 18.23 -3.49 -8.97
N GLY A 249 16.99 -3.83 -8.61
CA GLY A 249 16.49 -3.78 -7.22
C GLY A 249 15.73 -2.51 -6.84
N LYS A 250 15.28 -1.69 -7.78
CA LYS A 250 14.51 -0.45 -7.51
C LYS A 250 13.28 -0.70 -6.64
N ASN A 251 12.51 -1.75 -6.95
CA ASN A 251 11.31 -2.12 -6.18
C ASN A 251 11.66 -2.57 -4.75
N THR A 252 12.68 -3.44 -4.60
CA THR A 252 13.19 -3.86 -3.29
C THR A 252 13.62 -2.67 -2.44
N THR A 253 14.22 -1.66 -3.08
CA THR A 253 14.64 -0.41 -2.43
C THR A 253 13.45 0.40 -1.93
N ALA A 254 12.35 0.49 -2.68
CA ALA A 254 11.15 1.19 -2.24
C ALA A 254 10.58 0.58 -0.95
N HIS A 255 10.53 -0.76 -0.86
CA HIS A 255 10.14 -1.46 0.37
C HIS A 255 11.09 -1.19 1.54
N LEU A 256 12.40 -1.19 1.26
CA LEU A 256 13.40 -0.90 2.30
C LEU A 256 13.30 0.54 2.81
N ILE A 257 13.11 1.51 1.93
CA ILE A 257 12.89 2.92 2.29
C ILE A 257 11.62 3.05 3.15
N GLY A 258 10.52 2.41 2.75
CA GLY A 258 9.29 2.41 3.52
C GLY A 258 9.49 1.86 4.93
N GLN A 259 10.15 0.71 5.06
CA GLN A 259 10.45 0.09 6.34
C GLN A 259 11.39 0.96 7.20
N LEU A 260 12.44 1.54 6.60
CA LEU A 260 13.37 2.42 7.29
C LEU A 260 12.64 3.66 7.84
N PHE A 261 11.82 4.31 7.03
CA PHE A 261 11.08 5.50 7.44
C PHE A 261 10.02 5.23 8.49
N TYR A 262 9.44 4.03 8.48
CA TYR A 262 8.61 3.57 9.58
C TYR A 262 9.41 3.40 10.88
N GLU A 263 10.55 2.72 10.84
CA GLU A 263 11.42 2.51 12.02
C GLU A 263 11.94 3.83 12.59
N MET A 264 12.23 4.79 11.73
CA MET A 264 12.62 6.14 12.11
C MET A 264 11.43 6.99 12.60
N GLY A 265 10.19 6.51 12.49
CA GLY A 265 8.98 7.24 12.89
C GLY A 265 8.54 8.32 11.89
N TYR A 266 9.12 8.36 10.69
CA TYR A 266 8.74 9.28 9.61
C TYR A 266 7.40 8.88 8.99
N LEU A 267 7.17 7.58 8.74
CA LEU A 267 5.93 7.03 8.23
C LEU A 267 5.19 6.24 9.32
N GLU A 268 3.86 6.25 9.26
CA GLU A 268 3.02 5.51 10.22
C GLU A 268 3.06 4.01 10.02
N THR A 269 3.22 3.54 8.78
CA THR A 269 3.16 2.12 8.43
C THR A 269 4.35 1.65 7.61
N GLY A 270 4.89 2.52 6.75
CA GLY A 270 5.98 2.19 5.84
C GLY A 270 5.62 1.12 4.80
N HIS A 271 4.34 0.82 4.60
CA HIS A 271 3.90 -0.07 3.53
C HIS A 271 4.13 0.58 2.16
N VAL A 272 4.19 -0.22 1.13
CA VAL A 272 4.42 0.24 -0.24
C VAL A 272 3.21 -0.11 -1.09
N VAL A 273 2.61 0.88 -1.71
CA VAL A 273 1.60 0.70 -2.75
C VAL A 273 2.29 0.82 -4.09
N GLU A 274 2.42 -0.30 -4.78
CA GLU A 274 3.00 -0.35 -6.12
C GLU A 274 1.94 -0.04 -7.15
N THR A 275 2.27 0.82 -8.11
CA THR A 275 1.37 1.22 -9.18
C THR A 275 2.13 1.52 -10.47
N ASP A 276 1.41 1.54 -11.56
CA ASP A 276 1.91 1.93 -12.89
C ASP A 276 0.88 2.82 -13.62
N ARG A 277 1.20 3.20 -14.87
CA ARG A 277 0.28 4.01 -15.68
C ARG A 277 -1.13 3.42 -15.77
N SER A 278 -1.28 2.11 -15.86
CA SER A 278 -2.59 1.46 -16.11
C SER A 278 -3.56 1.65 -14.94
N GLN A 279 -3.04 1.86 -13.73
CA GLN A 279 -3.80 2.07 -12.51
C GLN A 279 -4.00 3.55 -12.15
N LEU A 280 -3.29 4.47 -12.83
CA LEU A 280 -3.35 5.91 -12.57
C LEU A 280 -4.06 6.69 -13.67
N VAL A 281 -4.04 6.19 -14.91
CA VAL A 281 -4.52 6.91 -16.11
C VAL A 281 -5.66 6.16 -16.75
N SER A 282 -6.83 6.81 -16.82
CA SER A 282 -8.00 6.35 -17.57
C SER A 282 -8.04 6.97 -18.97
N ASN A 283 -8.92 6.45 -19.81
CA ASN A 283 -9.25 7.01 -21.12
C ASN A 283 -10.46 7.97 -21.08
N HIS A 284 -10.97 8.29 -19.89
CA HIS A 284 -12.11 9.18 -19.70
C HIS A 284 -11.72 10.41 -18.89
N VAL A 285 -12.30 11.56 -19.24
CA VAL A 285 -12.05 12.85 -18.59
C VAL A 285 -12.46 12.79 -17.10
N GLY A 286 -11.57 13.20 -16.20
CA GLY A 286 -11.80 13.27 -14.76
C GLY A 286 -11.56 11.96 -14.00
N GLU A 287 -11.47 10.81 -14.66
CA GLU A 287 -11.23 9.53 -14.00
C GLU A 287 -9.77 9.33 -13.59
N SER A 288 -8.82 9.87 -14.37
CA SER A 288 -7.39 9.80 -14.02
C SER A 288 -7.09 10.46 -12.66
N ALA A 289 -7.70 11.62 -12.41
CA ALA A 289 -7.58 12.30 -11.11
C ALA A 289 -8.18 11.47 -9.96
N LEU A 290 -9.28 10.76 -10.22
CA LEU A 290 -9.93 9.93 -9.23
C LEU A 290 -9.07 8.71 -8.88
N TRP A 291 -8.60 7.97 -9.89
CA TRP A 291 -7.75 6.78 -9.69
C TRP A 291 -6.43 7.15 -9.01
N THR A 292 -5.82 8.27 -9.41
CA THR A 292 -4.62 8.78 -8.75
C THR A 292 -4.88 9.12 -7.28
N ARG A 293 -6.00 9.79 -6.94
CA ARG A 293 -6.36 10.06 -5.55
C ARG A 293 -6.59 8.80 -4.73
N GLN A 294 -7.22 7.78 -5.32
CA GLN A 294 -7.42 6.51 -4.67
C GLN A 294 -6.09 5.84 -4.33
N LYS A 295 -5.14 5.78 -5.29
CA LYS A 295 -3.80 5.22 -5.04
C LYS A 295 -3.00 6.00 -4.00
N VAL A 296 -3.11 7.32 -4.02
CA VAL A 296 -2.54 8.17 -2.96
C VAL A 296 -3.15 7.82 -1.60
N GLN A 297 -4.48 7.67 -1.52
CA GLN A 297 -5.16 7.34 -0.27
C GLN A 297 -4.76 5.95 0.25
N GLU A 298 -4.60 4.96 -0.63
CA GLU A 298 -4.09 3.64 -0.28
C GLU A 298 -2.67 3.71 0.30
N ALA A 299 -1.84 4.64 -0.20
CA ALA A 299 -0.45 4.80 0.20
C ALA A 299 -0.23 5.71 1.44
N MET A 300 -1.29 6.31 1.98
CA MET A 300 -1.17 7.22 3.13
C MET A 300 -0.53 6.55 4.35
N GLY A 301 0.41 7.25 4.98
CA GLY A 301 1.24 6.71 6.05
C GLY A 301 2.37 5.79 5.58
N GLY A 302 2.54 5.61 4.27
CA GLY A 302 3.51 4.73 3.62
C GLY A 302 4.14 5.33 2.38
N VAL A 303 4.43 4.48 1.40
CA VAL A 303 5.11 4.81 0.15
C VAL A 303 4.20 4.55 -1.04
N LEU A 304 4.06 5.51 -1.93
CA LEU A 304 3.52 5.31 -3.27
C LEU A 304 4.68 5.10 -4.25
N PHE A 305 4.83 3.88 -4.75
CA PHE A 305 5.85 3.52 -5.73
C PHE A 305 5.23 3.44 -7.12
N ILE A 306 5.74 4.27 -8.05
CA ILE A 306 5.27 4.33 -9.43
C ILE A 306 6.36 3.79 -10.33
N ASP A 307 6.16 2.58 -10.86
CA ASP A 307 7.11 1.99 -11.81
C ASP A 307 6.88 2.54 -13.22
N GLU A 308 7.96 2.66 -13.98
CA GLU A 308 7.96 3.22 -15.34
C GLU A 308 7.22 4.56 -15.43
N ALA A 309 7.40 5.46 -14.46
CA ALA A 309 6.63 6.70 -14.32
C ALA A 309 6.70 7.62 -15.56
N TYR A 310 7.75 7.52 -16.38
CA TYR A 310 7.85 8.22 -17.66
C TYR A 310 6.71 7.89 -18.63
N THR A 311 6.04 6.74 -18.45
CA THR A 311 4.91 6.34 -19.25
C THR A 311 3.67 7.21 -19.01
N LEU A 312 3.57 7.88 -17.86
CA LEU A 312 2.48 8.81 -17.56
C LEU A 312 2.40 9.93 -18.60
N LYS A 313 3.53 10.34 -19.17
CA LYS A 313 3.59 11.40 -20.20
C LYS A 313 3.52 10.89 -21.63
N ARG A 314 3.17 9.65 -21.91
CA ARG A 314 2.94 9.19 -23.29
C ARG A 314 1.67 9.83 -23.85
N GLY A 315 1.82 11.05 -24.39
CA GLY A 315 0.76 11.78 -25.09
C GLY A 315 0.41 11.10 -26.41
N GLY A 316 -0.87 10.81 -26.61
CA GLY A 316 -1.42 10.62 -27.93
C GLY A 316 -1.49 11.97 -28.66
N SER A 317 -1.33 11.99 -29.97
CA SER A 317 -1.40 13.19 -30.83
C SER A 317 -2.81 13.78 -30.98
N GLY A 318 -3.68 13.67 -29.98
CA GLY A 318 -5.06 14.15 -29.95
C GLY A 318 -5.46 14.64 -28.57
N GLY A 319 -5.21 15.88 -28.28
CA GLY A 319 -5.95 16.82 -27.41
C GLY A 319 -6.13 16.52 -25.92
N ASP A 320 -6.29 15.31 -25.48
CA ASP A 320 -6.59 14.99 -24.08
C ASP A 320 -5.40 14.24 -23.44
N ASP A 321 -4.59 14.98 -22.68
CA ASP A 321 -3.47 14.39 -21.93
C ASP A 321 -3.92 13.92 -20.54
N PHE A 322 -4.61 12.77 -20.51
CA PHE A 322 -5.06 12.13 -19.26
C PHE A 322 -3.91 11.79 -18.31
N GLY A 323 -2.70 11.64 -18.82
CA GLY A 323 -1.50 11.46 -18.01
C GLY A 323 -1.08 12.74 -17.30
N GLN A 324 -1.30 13.92 -17.91
CA GLN A 324 -1.05 15.20 -17.26
C GLN A 324 -2.00 15.40 -16.07
N GLU A 325 -3.27 15.00 -16.18
CA GLU A 325 -4.24 15.06 -15.09
C GLU A 325 -3.79 14.21 -13.87
N ALA A 326 -3.25 13.01 -14.14
CA ALA A 326 -2.67 12.16 -13.09
C ALA A 326 -1.45 12.82 -12.43
N ILE A 327 -0.53 13.38 -13.23
CA ILE A 327 0.66 14.09 -12.74
C ILE A 327 0.26 15.29 -11.87
N ASP A 328 -0.67 16.13 -12.31
CA ASP A 328 -1.09 17.32 -11.55
C ASP A 328 -1.77 16.93 -10.23
N THR A 329 -2.56 15.86 -10.25
CA THR A 329 -3.18 15.31 -9.03
C THR A 329 -2.13 14.76 -8.07
N LEU A 330 -1.11 14.05 -8.59
CA LEU A 330 0.00 13.53 -7.80
C LEU A 330 0.82 14.67 -7.16
N LEU A 331 1.17 15.69 -7.94
CA LEU A 331 1.92 16.85 -7.47
C LEU A 331 1.19 17.59 -6.34
N LYS A 332 -0.14 17.72 -6.48
CA LYS A 332 -0.96 18.30 -5.42
C LYS A 332 -0.96 17.42 -4.16
N ALA A 333 -1.12 16.10 -4.32
CA ALA A 333 -1.10 15.17 -3.20
C ALA A 333 0.24 15.16 -2.46
N MET A 334 1.37 15.25 -3.17
CA MET A 334 2.71 15.37 -2.58
C MET A 334 2.85 16.60 -1.70
N GLU A 335 2.21 17.72 -2.06
CA GLU A 335 2.20 18.94 -1.26
C GLU A 335 1.28 18.84 -0.06
N ASP A 336 0.03 18.36 -0.29
CA ASP A 336 -1.00 18.30 0.74
C ASP A 336 -0.68 17.27 1.84
N HIS A 337 0.07 16.20 1.50
CA HIS A 337 0.38 15.05 2.37
C HIS A 337 1.87 14.84 2.61
N ARG A 338 2.67 15.90 2.52
CA ARG A 338 4.14 15.85 2.64
C ARG A 338 4.66 15.22 3.94
N ASP A 339 3.86 15.22 5.01
CA ASP A 339 4.22 14.67 6.32
C ASP A 339 3.89 13.18 6.47
N ASP A 340 3.06 12.63 5.58
CA ASP A 340 2.50 11.28 5.71
C ASP A 340 2.65 10.41 4.46
N LEU A 341 3.20 10.96 3.37
CA LEU A 341 3.34 10.26 2.10
C LEU A 341 4.74 10.43 1.52
N VAL A 342 5.39 9.33 1.21
CA VAL A 342 6.60 9.30 0.38
C VAL A 342 6.25 8.81 -1.01
N VAL A 343 6.59 9.59 -2.04
CA VAL A 343 6.44 9.17 -3.43
C VAL A 343 7.80 8.77 -3.98
N ILE A 344 7.85 7.59 -4.57
CA ILE A 344 9.03 7.05 -5.24
C ILE A 344 8.65 6.76 -6.69
N VAL A 345 9.33 7.39 -7.63
CA VAL A 345 9.16 7.12 -9.05
C VAL A 345 10.37 6.37 -9.59
N ALA A 346 10.15 5.39 -10.45
CA ALA A 346 11.22 4.56 -10.99
C ALA A 346 11.12 4.40 -12.51
N GLY A 347 12.27 4.13 -13.15
CA GLY A 347 12.33 3.84 -14.58
C GLY A 347 13.74 3.85 -15.14
N TYR A 348 13.83 3.80 -16.48
CA TYR A 348 15.10 3.91 -17.20
C TYR A 348 15.68 5.32 -17.11
N THR A 349 16.99 5.42 -16.91
CA THR A 349 17.69 6.69 -16.66
C THR A 349 17.34 7.79 -17.65
N ASP A 350 17.52 7.52 -18.95
CA ASP A 350 17.28 8.52 -20.02
C ASP A 350 15.82 8.96 -20.14
N LEU A 351 14.89 8.04 -19.86
CA LEU A 351 13.45 8.32 -19.93
C LEU A 351 12.98 9.08 -18.70
N MET A 352 13.51 8.76 -17.53
CA MET A 352 13.18 9.47 -16.28
C MET A 352 13.77 10.87 -16.25
N ASP A 353 14.95 11.10 -16.81
CA ASP A 353 15.53 12.44 -16.98
C ASP A 353 14.59 13.34 -17.80
N LYS A 354 14.11 12.85 -18.95
CA LYS A 354 13.14 13.57 -19.78
C LYS A 354 11.80 13.78 -19.06
N PHE A 355 11.37 12.82 -18.27
CA PHE A 355 10.12 12.90 -17.53
C PHE A 355 10.17 14.00 -16.47
N ILE A 356 11.21 14.04 -15.66
CA ILE A 356 11.37 15.05 -14.59
C ILE A 356 11.46 16.46 -15.15
N HIS A 357 12.30 16.68 -16.16
CA HIS A 357 12.45 18.00 -16.79
C HIS A 357 11.25 18.43 -17.63
N SER A 358 10.27 17.57 -17.82
CA SER A 358 9.07 17.87 -18.57
C SER A 358 8.04 18.72 -17.82
N ASN A 359 8.17 18.83 -16.51
CA ASN A 359 7.27 19.60 -15.65
C ASN A 359 8.08 20.19 -14.47
N PRO A 360 8.14 21.52 -14.32
CA PRO A 360 8.87 22.17 -13.21
C PRO A 360 8.38 21.73 -11.83
N GLY A 361 7.12 21.32 -11.71
CA GLY A 361 6.55 20.78 -10.48
C GLY A 361 7.16 19.44 -10.08
N LEU A 362 7.50 18.58 -11.04
CA LEU A 362 8.20 17.31 -10.78
C LEU A 362 9.64 17.59 -10.32
N GLU A 363 10.37 18.44 -11.04
CA GLU A 363 11.77 18.77 -10.73
C GLU A 363 11.92 19.34 -9.31
N SER A 364 10.99 20.20 -8.88
CA SER A 364 11.05 20.81 -7.56
C SER A 364 10.72 19.85 -6.39
N ARG A 365 9.99 18.76 -6.63
CA ARG A 365 9.54 17.83 -5.59
C ARG A 365 10.40 16.59 -5.47
N PHE A 366 10.96 16.09 -6.57
CA PHE A 366 11.89 14.99 -6.53
C PHE A 366 13.31 15.49 -6.30
N ASN A 367 13.76 15.45 -5.04
CA ASN A 367 15.04 16.02 -4.62
C ASN A 367 16.10 14.96 -4.24
N ARG A 368 15.73 13.69 -4.27
CA ARG A 368 16.62 12.55 -3.96
C ARG A 368 16.72 11.61 -5.17
N PHE A 369 17.90 11.54 -5.74
CA PHE A 369 18.20 10.77 -6.94
C PHE A 369 19.07 9.57 -6.57
N LEU A 370 18.63 8.36 -6.93
CA LEU A 370 19.39 7.14 -6.73
C LEU A 370 19.57 6.43 -8.07
N LEU A 371 20.81 6.30 -8.50
CA LEU A 371 21.19 5.56 -9.69
C LEU A 371 21.52 4.11 -9.30
N PHE A 372 20.88 3.18 -9.98
CA PHE A 372 21.12 1.74 -9.86
C PHE A 372 21.92 1.29 -11.07
N GLU A 373 23.19 1.06 -10.85
CA GLU A 373 24.09 0.47 -11.86
C GLU A 373 23.77 -1.01 -12.05
N ASP A 374 24.18 -1.56 -13.19
CA ASP A 374 24.10 -3.00 -13.43
C ASP A 374 25.01 -3.75 -12.49
N TYR A 375 24.58 -4.93 -12.07
CA TYR A 375 25.40 -5.79 -11.22
C TYR A 375 26.60 -6.35 -11.97
N SER A 376 27.74 -6.34 -11.32
CA SER A 376 28.94 -7.08 -11.78
C SER A 376 28.67 -8.58 -11.78
N LEU A 377 29.46 -9.33 -12.54
CA LEU A 377 29.39 -10.80 -12.60
C LEU A 377 29.52 -11.46 -11.22
N ASP A 378 30.34 -10.89 -10.33
CA ASP A 378 30.50 -11.41 -8.97
C ASP A 378 29.25 -11.17 -8.12
N GLU A 379 28.59 -10.03 -8.28
CA GLU A 379 27.32 -9.72 -7.61
C GLU A 379 26.18 -10.60 -8.16
N LEU A 380 26.11 -10.81 -9.47
CA LEU A 380 25.14 -11.73 -10.10
C LEU A 380 25.31 -13.17 -9.58
N MET A 381 26.56 -13.64 -9.44
CA MET A 381 26.85 -14.94 -8.83
C MET A 381 26.45 -14.98 -7.35
N ALA A 382 26.69 -13.91 -6.60
CA ALA A 382 26.24 -13.83 -5.20
C ALA A 382 24.70 -13.86 -5.10
N ILE A 383 23.99 -13.20 -6.01
CA ILE A 383 22.52 -13.24 -6.12
C ILE A 383 22.06 -14.68 -6.46
N PHE A 384 22.71 -15.37 -7.35
CA PHE A 384 22.43 -16.78 -7.68
C PHE A 384 22.59 -17.68 -6.44
N LYS A 385 23.71 -17.57 -5.73
CA LYS A 385 23.98 -18.32 -4.49
C LYS A 385 22.96 -18.01 -3.39
N MET A 386 22.55 -16.76 -3.25
CA MET A 386 21.50 -16.37 -2.30
C MET A 386 20.15 -17.04 -2.61
N ARG A 387 19.85 -17.25 -3.90
CA ARG A 387 18.65 -18.00 -4.31
C ARG A 387 18.75 -19.47 -3.97
N CYS A 388 19.92 -20.09 -4.20
CA CYS A 388 20.18 -21.47 -3.81
C CYS A 388 19.97 -21.68 -2.30
N GLY A 389 20.47 -20.79 -1.45
CA GLY A 389 20.39 -20.88 0.01
C GLY A 389 18.95 -20.98 0.59
N LYS A 390 17.94 -20.91 -0.25
CA LYS A 390 16.52 -21.13 0.12
C LYS A 390 16.07 -22.60 -0.04
N GLY A 391 17.00 -23.55 -0.13
CA GLY A 391 16.67 -24.97 -0.20
C GLY A 391 17.48 -25.78 -1.20
N TYR A 392 18.40 -25.12 -1.89
CA TYR A 392 19.26 -25.77 -2.88
C TYR A 392 20.74 -25.55 -2.53
N THR A 393 21.58 -26.50 -2.95
CA THR A 393 23.05 -26.44 -2.84
C THR A 393 23.64 -26.55 -4.24
N LEU A 394 24.47 -25.61 -4.62
CA LEU A 394 25.23 -25.67 -5.86
C LEU A 394 26.44 -26.51 -5.64
N SER A 395 26.68 -27.58 -6.46
CA SER A 395 27.91 -28.37 -6.36
C SER A 395 29.12 -27.51 -6.74
N PRO A 396 30.28 -27.75 -6.13
CA PRO A 396 31.50 -26.98 -6.44
C PRO A 396 31.87 -27.01 -7.93
N GLU A 397 31.58 -28.12 -8.61
CA GLU A 397 31.89 -28.31 -10.04
C GLU A 397 30.89 -27.58 -10.94
N ALA A 398 29.66 -27.34 -10.48
CA ALA A 398 28.65 -26.59 -11.21
C ALA A 398 28.85 -25.06 -11.12
N GLU A 399 29.51 -24.57 -10.09
CA GLU A 399 29.72 -23.14 -9.87
C GLU A 399 30.38 -22.40 -11.05
N PRO A 400 31.50 -22.88 -11.62
CA PRO A 400 32.10 -22.23 -12.79
C PRO A 400 31.16 -22.24 -14.01
N LEU A 401 30.40 -23.32 -14.22
CA LEU A 401 29.47 -23.41 -15.34
C LEU A 401 28.31 -22.41 -15.23
N VAL A 402 27.79 -22.21 -14.02
CA VAL A 402 26.76 -21.16 -13.75
C VAL A 402 27.35 -19.79 -13.99
N ARG A 403 28.59 -19.54 -13.57
CA ARG A 403 29.29 -18.27 -13.79
C ARG A 403 29.43 -17.97 -15.28
N ASP A 404 29.87 -18.97 -16.05
CA ASP A 404 30.00 -18.84 -17.50
C ASP A 404 28.63 -18.61 -18.18
N TYR A 405 27.59 -19.30 -17.72
CA TYR A 405 26.24 -19.13 -18.22
C TYR A 405 25.72 -17.70 -17.97
N ILE A 406 25.89 -17.18 -16.74
CA ILE A 406 25.53 -15.80 -16.42
C ILE A 406 26.36 -14.81 -17.26
N ALA A 407 27.65 -15.05 -17.44
CA ALA A 407 28.53 -14.19 -18.23
C ALA A 407 28.13 -14.12 -19.71
N GLU A 408 27.74 -15.24 -20.32
CA GLU A 408 27.29 -15.29 -21.70
C GLU A 408 25.96 -14.56 -21.89
N GLU A 409 24.94 -14.89 -21.06
CA GLU A 409 23.63 -14.26 -21.14
C GLU A 409 23.70 -12.76 -20.83
N SER A 410 24.57 -12.33 -19.92
CA SER A 410 24.74 -10.92 -19.58
C SER A 410 25.53 -10.12 -20.62
N ALA A 411 26.31 -10.79 -21.47
CA ALA A 411 27.05 -10.14 -22.57
C ALA A 411 26.15 -9.66 -23.72
N ASP A 412 24.93 -10.21 -23.85
CA ASP A 412 23.96 -9.81 -24.87
C ASP A 412 23.28 -8.43 -24.59
N GLY A 413 23.70 -7.74 -23.51
CA GLY A 413 23.31 -6.37 -23.22
C GLY A 413 21.93 -6.21 -22.57
N ASP A 414 21.16 -5.20 -22.97
CA ASP A 414 19.93 -4.74 -22.30
C ASP A 414 18.83 -5.81 -22.09
N GLY A 415 18.93 -6.96 -22.75
CA GLY A 415 17.95 -8.06 -22.67
C GLY A 415 18.05 -8.91 -21.41
N PHE A 416 19.22 -9.00 -20.76
CA PHE A 416 19.45 -9.90 -19.63
C PHE A 416 18.64 -9.55 -18.37
N GLY A 417 18.53 -8.27 -18.05
CA GLY A 417 17.71 -7.79 -16.94
C GLY A 417 18.24 -8.12 -15.54
N ASN A 418 19.56 -8.15 -15.36
CA ASN A 418 20.23 -8.25 -14.05
C ASN A 418 19.71 -9.41 -13.16
N ALA A 419 19.24 -9.13 -11.95
CA ALA A 419 18.72 -10.15 -11.03
C ALA A 419 17.49 -10.92 -11.59
N ARG A 420 16.76 -10.36 -12.58
CA ARG A 420 15.69 -11.10 -13.29
C ARG A 420 16.30 -12.17 -14.18
N GLY A 421 17.38 -11.84 -14.93
CA GLY A 421 18.12 -12.81 -15.73
C GLY A 421 18.69 -13.94 -14.89
N VAL A 422 19.31 -13.62 -13.76
CA VAL A 422 19.78 -14.64 -12.80
C VAL A 422 18.63 -15.53 -12.31
N ARG A 423 17.46 -14.97 -12.07
CA ARG A 423 16.27 -15.76 -11.71
C ARG A 423 15.87 -16.72 -12.83
N ASN A 424 15.83 -16.25 -14.06
CA ASN A 424 15.46 -17.08 -15.21
C ASN A 424 16.46 -18.23 -15.38
N ILE A 425 17.77 -17.95 -15.30
CA ILE A 425 18.82 -19.00 -15.32
C ILE A 425 18.58 -20.02 -14.22
N PHE A 426 18.32 -19.57 -12.98
CA PHE A 426 18.06 -20.48 -11.86
C PHE A 426 16.82 -21.37 -12.13
N GLU A 427 15.74 -20.80 -12.67
CA GLU A 427 14.52 -21.53 -13.02
C GLU A 427 14.78 -22.56 -14.15
N HIS A 428 15.58 -22.20 -15.16
CA HIS A 428 15.99 -23.14 -16.22
C HIS A 428 16.80 -24.33 -15.66
N ILE A 429 17.74 -24.05 -14.75
CA ILE A 429 18.52 -25.12 -14.09
C ILE A 429 17.62 -26.03 -13.24
N LEU A 430 16.63 -25.48 -12.55
CA LEU A 430 15.65 -26.28 -11.80
C LEU A 430 14.81 -27.16 -12.70
N VAL A 431 14.42 -26.69 -13.88
CA VAL A 431 13.70 -27.52 -14.87
C VAL A 431 14.59 -28.67 -15.34
N ALA A 432 15.87 -28.40 -15.64
CA ALA A 432 16.82 -29.43 -16.03
C ALA A 432 17.04 -30.47 -14.91
N GLN A 433 17.19 -30.02 -13.65
CA GLN A 433 17.29 -30.90 -12.49
C GLN A 433 16.04 -31.80 -12.38
N ASN A 434 14.83 -31.24 -12.52
CA ASN A 434 13.59 -32.01 -12.44
C ASN A 434 13.52 -33.08 -13.54
N ASN A 435 13.97 -32.77 -14.76
CA ASN A 435 14.04 -33.73 -15.87
C ASN A 435 15.04 -34.85 -15.57
N ARG A 436 16.18 -34.55 -14.96
CA ARG A 436 17.16 -35.56 -14.50
C ARG A 436 16.56 -36.46 -13.43
N LEU A 437 15.94 -35.88 -12.39
CA LEU A 437 15.37 -36.62 -11.28
C LEU A 437 14.21 -37.53 -11.73
N ALA A 438 13.42 -37.11 -12.72
CA ALA A 438 12.33 -37.91 -13.28
C ALA A 438 12.81 -39.21 -13.97
N LYS A 439 14.08 -39.30 -14.40
CA LYS A 439 14.71 -40.46 -15.02
C LYS A 439 15.34 -41.44 -13.98
N MET A 440 15.38 -41.04 -12.69
CA MET A 440 16.01 -41.84 -11.62
C MET A 440 14.99 -42.84 -11.03
N GLU A 441 15.42 -44.07 -10.77
CA GLU A 441 14.59 -45.10 -10.12
C GLU A 441 14.27 -44.78 -8.64
N SER A 442 15.19 -44.10 -7.98
CA SER A 442 15.03 -43.64 -6.59
C SER A 442 15.69 -42.27 -6.42
N VAL A 443 15.04 -41.37 -5.70
CA VAL A 443 15.52 -40.01 -5.46
C VAL A 443 15.73 -39.80 -3.97
N THR A 444 16.91 -39.36 -3.59
CA THR A 444 17.23 -39.00 -2.20
C THR A 444 16.93 -37.52 -1.94
N ARG A 445 16.93 -37.13 -0.67
CA ARG A 445 16.81 -35.73 -0.29
C ARG A 445 17.99 -34.88 -0.81
N GLU A 446 19.16 -35.45 -0.86
CA GLU A 446 20.38 -34.78 -1.36
C GLU A 446 20.27 -34.52 -2.87
N ASP A 447 19.76 -35.50 -3.65
CA ASP A 447 19.51 -35.33 -5.08
C ASP A 447 18.52 -34.22 -5.37
N LEU A 448 17.44 -34.08 -4.53
CA LEU A 448 16.43 -33.02 -4.65
C LEU A 448 17.00 -31.62 -4.36
N MET A 449 18.02 -31.53 -3.54
CA MET A 449 18.57 -30.25 -3.08
C MET A 449 19.84 -29.82 -3.81
N THR A 450 20.49 -30.72 -4.58
CA THR A 450 21.78 -30.43 -5.20
C THR A 450 21.65 -30.15 -6.69
N LEU A 451 22.16 -29.01 -7.12
CA LEU A 451 22.31 -28.65 -8.53
C LEU A 451 23.67 -29.14 -9.05
N LEU A 452 23.64 -29.99 -10.05
CA LEU A 452 24.82 -30.65 -10.61
C LEU A 452 25.29 -29.96 -11.92
N PRO A 453 26.53 -30.20 -12.37
CA PRO A 453 27.04 -29.71 -13.64
C PRO A 453 26.15 -30.03 -14.84
N GLU A 454 25.60 -31.26 -14.88
CA GLU A 454 24.71 -31.70 -15.95
C GLU A 454 23.42 -30.91 -16.01
N ASP A 455 22.87 -30.48 -14.87
CA ASP A 455 21.66 -29.65 -14.82
C ASP A 455 21.93 -28.26 -15.47
N VAL A 456 23.11 -27.71 -15.23
CA VAL A 456 23.55 -26.42 -15.82
C VAL A 456 23.77 -26.57 -17.31
N MET A 457 24.46 -27.65 -17.76
CA MET A 457 24.75 -27.89 -19.18
C MET A 457 23.46 -28.14 -19.99
N HIS A 458 22.48 -28.87 -19.43
CA HIS A 458 21.14 -29.02 -20.05
C HIS A 458 20.38 -27.72 -20.12
N ALA A 459 20.37 -26.93 -19.05
CA ALA A 459 19.72 -25.64 -19.02
C ALA A 459 20.27 -24.67 -20.07
N ARG A 460 21.57 -24.80 -20.39
CA ARG A 460 22.27 -23.99 -21.37
C ARG A 460 22.16 -24.52 -22.81
N GLY A 461 21.47 -25.65 -23.02
CA GLY A 461 21.31 -26.29 -24.34
C GLY A 461 22.63 -26.89 -24.89
N GLN A 462 23.60 -27.21 -24.04
CA GLN A 462 24.90 -27.79 -24.41
C GLN A 462 24.86 -29.32 -24.48
N ILE A 463 23.80 -29.93 -23.96
CA ILE A 463 23.56 -31.39 -24.01
C ILE A 463 22.14 -31.59 -24.49
N ASP A 464 21.96 -32.38 -25.56
CA ASP A 464 20.65 -32.80 -26.04
C ASP A 464 19.96 -33.77 -25.06
N GLU A 465 18.62 -33.79 -25.04
CA GLU A 465 17.78 -34.59 -24.14
C GLU A 465 18.09 -36.11 -24.12
#